data_acaaaccd394640062e4726c0782f3b2a
#
_entry.id   acaaaccd394640062e4726c0782f3b2a
#
_cell.length_a   1.000
_cell.length_b   1.000
_cell.length_c   1.000
_cell.angle_alpha   90.00
_cell.angle_beta   90.00
_cell.angle_gamma   90.00
#
_symmetry.space_group_name_H-M   'P 1'
#
loop_
_entity.id
_entity.type
_entity.pdbx_description
1 polymer ?
#
loop_
_entity_poly.entity_id
_entity_poly.type
_entity_poly.pdbx_seq_one_letter_code
_entity_poly.pdbx_strand_id
1 'polypeptide(L)'
;MVSNQSKGIKRILSFAGRYRGLLTFARCLSGISALFIIGPFICVYFAARELIAVFLGDQLNGQALLNWGLFALGLELVGVVLYFLALLSSHIVAFHIQKNLQMAALRHLAHMPIGYFNANPSGKLRKIIDENSFQTETFIAHQLPDLTGAQVTLIAGVCFMIIFDWRIGVPLIILYGMAFYLQSSLMGKNSAEFMRIYQDAQETM
;
A
#
# COMPACT_ATOMS: atom_id res chain seq x y z
N MET A 1 1.60 19.71 10.94
CA MET A 1 2.41 18.49 10.66
C MET A 1 2.30 18.00 9.21
N VAL A 2 1.13 18.00 8.57
CA VAL A 2 0.92 17.51 7.17
C VAL A 2 1.78 18.22 6.12
N SER A 3 2.04 19.53 6.25
CA SER A 3 2.86 20.30 5.28
C SER A 3 4.34 19.87 5.25
N ASN A 4 4.89 19.36 6.34
CA ASN A 4 6.30 18.97 6.41
C ASN A 4 6.52 17.55 5.84
N GLN A 5 5.55 16.65 6.00
CA GLN A 5 5.59 15.31 5.41
C GLN A 5 5.51 15.34 3.88
N SER A 6 4.66 16.21 3.32
CA SER A 6 4.56 16.35 1.85
C SER A 6 5.87 16.86 1.21
N LYS A 7 6.63 17.71 1.91
CA LYS A 7 7.95 18.17 1.47
C LYS A 7 8.99 17.03 1.53
N GLY A 8 8.93 16.18 2.56
CA GLY A 8 9.80 15.00 2.71
C GLY A 8 9.61 14.00 1.57
N ILE A 9 8.37 13.61 1.29
CA ILE A 9 8.04 12.68 0.19
C ILE A 9 8.48 13.23 -1.16
N LYS A 10 8.21 14.53 -1.44
CA LYS A 10 8.66 15.17 -2.69
C LYS A 10 10.19 15.13 -2.83
N ARG A 11 10.94 15.30 -1.74
CA ARG A 11 12.40 15.23 -1.73
C ARG A 11 12.89 13.80 -1.99
N ILE A 12 12.29 12.79 -1.37
CA ILE A 12 12.60 11.37 -1.65
C ILE A 12 12.33 11.05 -3.13
N LEU A 13 11.18 11.46 -3.65
CA LEU A 13 10.82 11.27 -5.06
C LEU A 13 11.75 12.02 -6.03
N SER A 14 12.47 13.06 -5.58
CA SER A 14 13.48 13.71 -6.43
C SER A 14 14.63 12.77 -6.78
N PHE A 15 14.97 11.82 -5.91
CA PHE A 15 16.00 10.81 -6.14
C PHE A 15 15.58 9.73 -7.15
N ALA A 16 14.28 9.61 -7.48
CA ALA A 16 13.80 8.70 -8.52
C ALA A 16 14.25 9.12 -9.94
N GLY A 17 14.58 10.39 -10.15
CA GLY A 17 15.03 10.90 -11.44
C GLY A 17 14.04 10.55 -12.57
N ARG A 18 14.52 9.88 -13.62
CA ARG A 18 13.72 9.45 -14.78
C ARG A 18 12.74 8.31 -14.48
N TYR A 19 12.88 7.61 -13.36
CA TYR A 19 12.01 6.49 -12.98
C TYR A 19 10.71 6.92 -12.30
N ARG A 20 10.42 8.23 -12.18
CA ARG A 20 9.16 8.73 -11.61
C ARG A 20 7.93 8.22 -12.38
N GLY A 21 8.02 8.13 -13.71
CA GLY A 21 6.95 7.59 -14.54
C GLY A 21 6.64 6.13 -14.22
N LEU A 22 7.69 5.32 -13.97
CA LEU A 22 7.53 3.91 -13.59
C LEU A 22 6.84 3.75 -12.23
N LEU A 23 7.11 4.65 -11.27
CA LEU A 23 6.40 4.64 -9.98
C LEU A 23 4.90 4.97 -10.15
N THR A 24 4.59 5.95 -11.00
CA THR A 24 3.18 6.28 -11.31
C THR A 24 2.50 5.10 -12.00
N PHE A 25 3.18 4.46 -12.94
CA PHE A 25 2.70 3.24 -13.61
C PHE A 25 2.44 2.11 -12.60
N ALA A 26 3.38 1.84 -11.68
CA ALA A 26 3.21 0.83 -10.63
C ALA A 26 1.97 1.10 -9.76
N ARG A 27 1.75 2.35 -9.36
CA ARG A 27 0.56 2.74 -8.58
C ARG A 27 -0.73 2.59 -9.36
N CYS A 28 -0.76 3.00 -10.63
CA CYS A 28 -1.93 2.80 -11.49
C CYS A 28 -2.24 1.31 -11.65
N LEU A 29 -1.21 0.50 -11.87
CA LEU A 29 -1.35 -0.94 -12.04
C LEU A 29 -1.86 -1.62 -10.76
N SER A 30 -1.38 -1.21 -9.58
CA SER A 30 -1.89 -1.64 -8.28
C SER A 30 -3.37 -1.27 -8.08
N GLY A 31 -3.76 -0.05 -8.46
CA GLY A 31 -5.16 0.37 -8.41
C GLY A 31 -6.07 -0.45 -9.34
N ILE A 32 -5.62 -0.73 -10.56
CA ILE A 32 -6.36 -1.59 -11.50
C ILE A 32 -6.46 -3.02 -10.96
N SER A 33 -5.36 -3.57 -10.46
CA SER A 33 -5.32 -4.89 -9.81
C SER A 33 -6.38 -5.00 -8.71
N ALA A 34 -6.50 -3.98 -7.86
CA ALA A 34 -7.46 -3.95 -6.77
C ALA A 34 -8.92 -4.09 -7.24
N LEU A 35 -9.26 -3.54 -8.42
CA LEU A 35 -10.60 -3.70 -9.01
C LEU A 35 -10.84 -5.15 -9.48
N PHE A 36 -9.82 -5.80 -10.01
CA PHE A 36 -9.91 -7.22 -10.41
C PHE A 36 -10.02 -8.14 -9.20
N ILE A 37 -9.29 -7.89 -8.13
CA ILE A 37 -9.33 -8.67 -6.88
C ILE A 37 -10.69 -8.52 -6.15
N ILE A 38 -11.37 -7.40 -6.30
CA ILE A 38 -12.75 -7.22 -5.78
C ILE A 38 -13.80 -7.92 -6.66
N GLY A 39 -13.52 -8.13 -7.94
CA GLY A 39 -14.44 -8.73 -8.90
C GLY A 39 -15.04 -10.07 -8.50
N PRO A 40 -14.29 -11.04 -7.94
CA PRO A 40 -14.82 -12.31 -7.45
C PRO A 40 -15.98 -12.18 -6.46
N PHE A 41 -16.02 -11.15 -5.62
CA PHE A 41 -17.13 -10.94 -4.68
C PHE A 41 -18.45 -10.65 -5.40
N ILE A 42 -18.40 -10.01 -6.59
CA ILE A 42 -19.56 -9.80 -7.45
C ILE A 42 -20.05 -11.13 -8.02
N CYS A 43 -19.10 -11.99 -8.44
CA CYS A 43 -19.44 -13.33 -8.93
C CYS A 43 -20.07 -14.20 -7.84
N VAL A 44 -19.55 -14.11 -6.60
CA VAL A 44 -20.14 -14.78 -5.43
C VAL A 44 -21.58 -14.31 -5.18
N TYR A 45 -21.85 -13.00 -5.30
CA TYR A 45 -23.21 -12.48 -5.18
C TYR A 45 -24.16 -13.11 -6.21
N PHE A 46 -23.78 -13.17 -7.48
CA PHE A 46 -24.61 -13.78 -8.53
C PHE A 46 -24.77 -15.29 -8.33
N ALA A 47 -23.70 -15.99 -7.94
CA ALA A 47 -23.76 -17.42 -7.62
C ALA A 47 -24.69 -17.69 -6.42
N ALA A 48 -24.63 -16.86 -5.38
CA ALA A 48 -25.52 -16.97 -4.23
C ALA A 48 -26.99 -16.72 -4.61
N ARG A 49 -27.26 -15.79 -5.52
CA ARG A 49 -28.59 -15.50 -6.04
C ARG A 49 -29.17 -16.71 -6.79
N GLU A 50 -28.39 -17.41 -7.61
CA GLU A 50 -28.81 -18.67 -8.27
C GLU A 50 -29.17 -19.76 -7.24
N LEU A 51 -28.37 -19.88 -6.16
CA LEU A 51 -28.67 -20.86 -5.10
C LEU A 51 -29.94 -20.51 -4.34
N ILE A 52 -30.18 -19.23 -4.04
CA ILE A 52 -31.38 -18.78 -3.37
C ILE A 52 -32.63 -19.06 -4.24
N ALA A 53 -32.56 -18.89 -5.55
CA ALA A 53 -33.66 -19.19 -6.49
C ALA A 53 -34.09 -20.67 -6.40
N VAL A 54 -33.14 -21.59 -6.19
CA VAL A 54 -33.44 -23.01 -5.97
C VAL A 54 -34.26 -23.24 -4.69
N PHE A 55 -33.93 -22.52 -3.60
CA PHE A 55 -34.75 -22.60 -2.37
C PHE A 55 -36.19 -22.07 -2.56
N LEU A 56 -36.41 -21.21 -3.54
CA LEU A 56 -37.72 -20.68 -3.91
C LEU A 56 -38.50 -21.56 -4.90
N GLY A 57 -37.93 -22.70 -5.32
CA GLY A 57 -38.56 -23.69 -6.17
C GLY A 57 -38.09 -23.73 -7.62
N ASP A 58 -37.08 -22.94 -7.97
CA ASP A 58 -36.47 -22.98 -9.30
C ASP A 58 -35.54 -24.20 -9.45
N GLN A 59 -35.25 -24.59 -10.70
CA GLN A 59 -34.30 -25.65 -10.98
C GLN A 59 -32.85 -25.12 -10.87
N LEU A 60 -31.97 -25.94 -10.27
CA LEU A 60 -30.55 -25.63 -10.16
C LEU A 60 -29.90 -25.52 -11.54
N ASN A 61 -29.38 -24.33 -11.87
CA ASN A 61 -28.57 -24.13 -13.06
C ASN A 61 -27.10 -24.33 -12.73
N GLY A 62 -26.63 -25.60 -12.70
CA GLY A 62 -25.26 -25.94 -12.40
C GLY A 62 -24.25 -25.31 -13.38
N GLN A 63 -24.62 -25.09 -14.64
CA GLN A 63 -23.78 -24.43 -15.63
C GLN A 63 -23.56 -22.95 -15.31
N ALA A 64 -24.61 -22.25 -14.84
CA ALA A 64 -24.48 -20.87 -14.40
C ALA A 64 -23.50 -20.73 -13.21
N LEU A 65 -23.61 -21.61 -12.22
CA LEU A 65 -22.70 -21.64 -11.07
C LEU A 65 -21.25 -21.89 -11.49
N LEU A 66 -21.03 -22.85 -12.39
CA LEU A 66 -19.71 -23.15 -12.93
C LEU A 66 -19.13 -21.92 -13.65
N ASN A 67 -19.94 -21.24 -14.47
CA ASN A 67 -19.50 -20.06 -15.21
C ASN A 67 -19.11 -18.91 -14.27
N TRP A 68 -19.92 -18.64 -13.22
CA TRP A 68 -19.58 -17.62 -12.22
C TRP A 68 -18.29 -17.98 -11.47
N GLY A 69 -18.09 -19.25 -11.13
CA GLY A 69 -16.87 -19.74 -10.48
C GLY A 69 -15.63 -19.57 -11.36
N LEU A 70 -15.71 -19.97 -12.64
CA LEU A 70 -14.60 -19.81 -13.58
C LEU A 70 -14.30 -18.33 -13.88
N PHE A 71 -15.33 -17.50 -13.96
CA PHE A 71 -15.15 -16.06 -14.16
C PHE A 71 -14.49 -15.40 -12.94
N ALA A 72 -14.91 -15.77 -11.72
CA ALA A 72 -14.26 -15.33 -10.49
C ALA A 72 -12.76 -15.69 -10.45
N LEU A 73 -12.45 -16.97 -10.76
CA LEU A 73 -11.06 -17.44 -10.84
C LEU A 73 -10.25 -16.65 -11.87
N GLY A 74 -10.83 -16.39 -13.05
CA GLY A 74 -10.16 -15.60 -14.09
C GLY A 74 -9.86 -14.17 -13.64
N LEU A 75 -10.81 -13.49 -12.98
CA LEU A 75 -10.62 -12.15 -12.44
C LEU A 75 -9.52 -12.13 -11.39
N GLU A 76 -9.52 -13.08 -10.47
CA GLU A 76 -8.51 -13.18 -9.42
C GLU A 76 -7.12 -13.40 -9.99
N LEU A 77 -6.94 -14.33 -10.93
CA LEU A 77 -5.65 -14.60 -11.57
C LEU A 77 -5.12 -13.35 -12.30
N VAL A 78 -5.96 -12.64 -13.03
CA VAL A 78 -5.57 -11.38 -13.68
C VAL A 78 -5.18 -10.34 -12.63
N GLY A 79 -5.96 -10.20 -11.56
CA GLY A 79 -5.69 -9.28 -10.45
C GLY A 79 -4.32 -9.54 -9.83
N VAL A 80 -4.02 -10.80 -9.49
CA VAL A 80 -2.74 -11.20 -8.89
C VAL A 80 -1.57 -10.92 -9.83
N VAL A 81 -1.69 -11.22 -11.12
CA VAL A 81 -0.65 -10.94 -12.11
C VAL A 81 -0.38 -9.43 -12.22
N LEU A 82 -1.43 -8.61 -12.29
CA LEU A 82 -1.30 -7.16 -12.34
C LEU A 82 -0.63 -6.60 -11.07
N TYR A 83 -1.01 -7.11 -9.89
CA TYR A 83 -0.39 -6.72 -8.64
C TYR A 83 1.09 -7.09 -8.58
N PHE A 84 1.44 -8.29 -9.03
CA PHE A 84 2.83 -8.72 -9.11
C PHE A 84 3.67 -7.82 -10.02
N LEU A 85 3.14 -7.44 -11.20
CA LEU A 85 3.80 -6.51 -12.10
C LEU A 85 3.92 -5.09 -11.50
N ALA A 86 2.93 -4.66 -10.71
CA ALA A 86 3.00 -3.41 -9.96
C ALA A 86 4.13 -3.43 -8.94
N LEU A 87 4.26 -4.52 -8.16
CA LEU A 87 5.34 -4.69 -7.18
C LEU A 87 6.72 -4.74 -7.86
N LEU A 88 6.89 -5.49 -8.93
CA LEU A 88 8.15 -5.53 -9.69
C LEU A 88 8.56 -4.12 -10.14
N SER A 89 7.62 -3.36 -10.68
CA SER A 89 7.86 -1.99 -11.15
C SER A 89 8.24 -1.06 -10.00
N SER A 90 7.58 -1.18 -8.83
CA SER A 90 7.89 -0.35 -7.66
C SER A 90 9.25 -0.70 -7.05
N HIS A 91 9.64 -1.99 -7.00
CA HIS A 91 10.95 -2.41 -6.52
C HIS A 91 12.09 -1.84 -7.38
N ILE A 92 11.95 -1.83 -8.71
CA ILE A 92 12.95 -1.22 -9.59
C ILE A 92 13.18 0.25 -9.23
N VAL A 93 12.11 1.00 -9.00
CA VAL A 93 12.20 2.41 -8.58
C VAL A 93 12.80 2.55 -7.19
N ALA A 94 12.36 1.72 -6.25
CA ALA A 94 12.80 1.75 -4.86
C ALA A 94 14.31 1.53 -4.73
N PHE A 95 14.87 0.52 -5.42
CA PHE A 95 16.31 0.26 -5.45
C PHE A 95 17.11 1.42 -6.07
N HIS A 96 16.56 2.09 -7.09
CA HIS A 96 17.21 3.28 -7.66
C HIS A 96 17.23 4.44 -6.68
N ILE A 97 16.15 4.67 -5.96
CA ILE A 97 16.07 5.72 -4.93
C ILE A 97 17.02 5.39 -3.79
N GLN A 98 17.02 4.15 -3.28
CA GLN A 98 17.92 3.69 -2.23
C GLN A 98 19.39 3.93 -2.60
N LYS A 99 19.80 3.47 -3.77
CA LYS A 99 21.15 3.67 -4.28
C LYS A 99 21.52 5.16 -4.36
N ASN A 100 20.64 5.99 -4.93
CA ASN A 100 20.91 7.41 -5.09
C ASN A 100 20.96 8.13 -3.74
N LEU A 101 20.15 7.74 -2.77
CA LEU A 101 20.13 8.28 -1.41
C LEU A 101 21.43 7.92 -0.69
N GLN A 102 21.84 6.64 -0.71
CA GLN A 102 23.10 6.19 -0.14
C GLN A 102 24.31 6.92 -0.75
N MET A 103 24.33 7.04 -2.07
CA MET A 103 25.40 7.74 -2.78
C MET A 103 25.47 9.23 -2.42
N ALA A 104 24.31 9.89 -2.29
CA ALA A 104 24.26 11.30 -1.86
C ALA A 104 24.75 11.47 -0.42
N ALA A 105 24.38 10.57 0.49
CA ALA A 105 24.84 10.58 1.86
C ALA A 105 26.36 10.34 1.96
N LEU A 106 26.89 9.33 1.25
CA LEU A 106 28.33 9.04 1.22
C LEU A 106 29.15 10.21 0.64
N ARG A 107 28.66 10.83 -0.45
CA ARG A 107 29.29 12.02 -1.00
C ARG A 107 29.31 13.17 0.00
N HIS A 108 28.24 13.37 0.75
CA HIS A 108 28.20 14.40 1.79
C HIS A 108 29.22 14.11 2.88
N LEU A 109 29.33 12.88 3.36
CA LEU A 109 30.33 12.48 4.35
C LEU A 109 31.76 12.66 3.84
N ALA A 110 32.03 12.37 2.57
CA ALA A 110 33.38 12.55 1.99
C ALA A 110 33.86 14.01 1.99
N HIS A 111 32.95 14.97 2.12
CA HIS A 111 33.31 16.41 2.24
C HIS A 111 33.39 16.89 3.68
N MET A 112 33.14 16.02 4.69
CA MET A 112 33.23 16.40 6.10
C MET A 112 34.69 16.46 6.56
N PRO A 113 35.07 17.40 7.46
CA PRO A 113 36.39 17.46 8.03
C PRO A 113 36.68 16.21 8.87
N ILE A 114 37.97 15.79 8.94
CA ILE A 114 38.41 14.59 9.67
C ILE A 114 37.94 14.59 11.13
N GLY A 115 37.92 15.76 11.77
CA GLY A 115 37.46 15.92 13.15
C GLY A 115 36.01 15.50 13.39
N TYR A 116 35.17 15.52 12.36
CA TYR A 116 33.79 15.02 12.45
C TYR A 116 33.73 13.53 12.76
N PHE A 117 34.64 12.75 12.21
CA PHE A 117 34.70 11.29 12.39
C PHE A 117 35.25 10.88 13.76
N ASN A 118 35.95 11.76 14.47
CA ASN A 118 36.38 11.51 15.84
C ASN A 118 35.20 11.47 16.81
N ALA A 119 34.18 12.31 16.58
CA ALA A 119 32.95 12.34 17.37
C ALA A 119 31.87 11.35 16.84
N ASN A 120 31.94 10.94 15.59
CA ASN A 120 30.98 10.09 14.93
C ASN A 120 31.66 8.88 14.28
N PRO A 121 31.72 7.73 14.97
CA PRO A 121 32.36 6.53 14.44
C PRO A 121 31.76 6.11 13.09
N SER A 122 32.61 5.74 12.14
CA SER A 122 32.22 5.38 10.77
C SER A 122 31.18 4.24 10.72
N GLY A 123 31.26 3.30 11.66
CA GLY A 123 30.29 2.21 11.81
C GLY A 123 28.88 2.70 12.14
N LYS A 124 28.76 3.69 13.06
CA LYS A 124 27.47 4.30 13.41
C LYS A 124 26.87 5.04 12.19
N LEU A 125 27.69 5.82 11.50
CA LEU A 125 27.26 6.55 10.30
C LEU A 125 26.79 5.62 9.19
N ARG A 126 27.51 4.52 8.96
CA ARG A 126 27.14 3.51 8.00
C ARG A 126 25.79 2.87 8.37
N LYS A 127 25.61 2.44 9.63
CA LYS A 127 24.34 1.87 10.12
C LYS A 127 23.19 2.82 9.84
N ILE A 128 23.30 4.10 10.20
CA ILE A 128 22.25 5.11 9.99
C ILE A 128 21.92 5.26 8.50
N ILE A 129 22.91 5.31 7.61
CA ILE A 129 22.68 5.45 6.17
C ILE A 129 21.99 4.21 5.60
N ASP A 130 22.49 3.02 5.94
CA ASP A 130 21.97 1.76 5.41
C ASP A 130 20.52 1.54 5.90
N GLU A 131 20.26 1.72 7.20
CA GLU A 131 18.94 1.51 7.80
C GLU A 131 17.89 2.48 7.27
N ASN A 132 18.16 3.78 7.24
CA ASN A 132 17.22 4.78 6.72
C ASN A 132 16.99 4.62 5.21
N SER A 133 18.01 4.20 4.46
CA SER A 133 17.86 3.94 3.02
C SER A 133 17.02 2.70 2.77
N PHE A 134 17.16 1.66 3.58
CA PHE A 134 16.35 0.44 3.52
C PHE A 134 14.88 0.73 3.88
N GLN A 135 14.63 1.49 4.95
CA GLN A 135 13.26 1.90 5.31
C GLN A 135 12.59 2.71 4.17
N THR A 136 13.37 3.58 3.51
CA THR A 136 12.87 4.34 2.35
C THR A 136 12.55 3.42 1.17
N GLU A 137 13.38 2.42 0.91
CA GLU A 137 13.15 1.40 -0.13
C GLU A 137 11.84 0.64 0.18
N THR A 138 11.70 0.09 1.38
CA THR A 138 10.51 -0.66 1.81
C THR A 138 9.23 0.18 1.68
N PHE A 139 9.28 1.45 2.05
CA PHE A 139 8.14 2.37 1.89
C PHE A 139 7.71 2.51 0.42
N ILE A 140 8.66 2.68 -0.49
CA ILE A 140 8.37 2.90 -1.92
C ILE A 140 8.00 1.60 -2.62
N ALA A 141 8.68 0.49 -2.27
CA ALA A 141 8.46 -0.80 -2.89
C ALA A 141 7.10 -1.40 -2.56
N HIS A 142 6.68 -1.31 -1.30
CA HIS A 142 5.48 -1.97 -0.79
C HIS A 142 4.38 -0.99 -0.39
N GLN A 143 4.67 -0.05 0.52
CA GLN A 143 3.61 0.77 1.12
C GLN A 143 2.90 1.70 0.12
N LEU A 144 3.60 2.24 -0.88
CA LEU A 144 2.98 3.12 -1.87
C LEU A 144 2.02 2.40 -2.81
N PRO A 145 2.36 1.24 -3.42
CA PRO A 145 1.41 0.44 -4.20
C PRO A 145 0.25 -0.05 -3.35
N ASP A 146 0.52 -0.59 -2.16
CA ASP A 146 -0.49 -1.15 -1.25
C ASP A 146 -1.50 -0.08 -0.81
N LEU A 147 -1.02 1.11 -0.45
CA LEU A 147 -1.88 2.23 -0.09
C LEU A 147 -2.79 2.65 -1.25
N THR A 148 -2.27 2.63 -2.48
CA THR A 148 -3.06 2.96 -3.67
C THR A 148 -4.12 1.88 -3.93
N GLY A 149 -3.75 0.59 -3.84
CA GLY A 149 -4.67 -0.53 -3.95
C GLY A 149 -5.77 -0.48 -2.88
N ALA A 150 -5.40 -0.27 -1.62
CA ALA A 150 -6.33 -0.16 -0.51
C ALA A 150 -7.32 1.00 -0.67
N GLN A 151 -6.88 2.17 -1.15
CA GLN A 151 -7.76 3.29 -1.44
C GLN A 151 -8.78 2.96 -2.55
N VAL A 152 -8.34 2.31 -3.63
CA VAL A 152 -9.23 1.90 -4.73
C VAL A 152 -10.22 0.84 -4.25
N THR A 153 -9.74 -0.17 -3.48
CA THR A 153 -10.59 -1.20 -2.87
C THR A 153 -11.67 -0.59 -1.98
N LEU A 154 -11.29 0.39 -1.14
CA LEU A 154 -12.24 1.08 -0.27
C LEU A 154 -13.32 1.81 -1.06
N ILE A 155 -12.91 2.63 -2.04
CA ILE A 155 -13.84 3.41 -2.86
C ILE A 155 -14.76 2.47 -3.65
N ALA A 156 -14.21 1.44 -4.30
CA ALA A 156 -14.99 0.46 -5.05
C ALA A 156 -15.95 -0.29 -4.14
N GLY A 157 -15.51 -0.74 -2.96
CA GLY A 157 -16.34 -1.42 -1.97
C GLY A 157 -17.53 -0.57 -1.51
N VAL A 158 -17.29 0.71 -1.20
CA VAL A 158 -18.35 1.66 -0.84
C VAL A 158 -19.33 1.84 -2.00
N CYS A 159 -18.84 2.02 -3.23
CA CYS A 159 -19.68 2.14 -4.41
C CYS A 159 -20.56 0.89 -4.61
N PHE A 160 -19.97 -0.30 -4.50
CA PHE A 160 -20.74 -1.54 -4.62
C PHE A 160 -21.80 -1.69 -3.54
N MET A 161 -21.49 -1.41 -2.27
CA MET A 161 -22.45 -1.46 -1.18
C MET A 161 -23.67 -0.56 -1.45
N ILE A 162 -23.45 0.65 -1.96
CA ILE A 162 -24.53 1.60 -2.28
C ILE A 162 -25.36 1.12 -3.48
N ILE A 163 -24.70 0.56 -4.51
CA ILE A 163 -25.36 0.13 -5.75
C ILE A 163 -26.23 -1.12 -5.49
N PHE A 164 -25.74 -2.09 -4.71
CA PHE A 164 -26.48 -3.33 -4.45
C PHE A 164 -27.60 -3.15 -3.44
N ASP A 165 -27.35 -2.51 -2.31
CA ASP A 165 -28.38 -2.15 -1.32
C ASP A 165 -27.93 -0.97 -0.45
N TRP A 166 -28.41 0.21 -0.76
CA TRP A 166 -28.09 1.42 0.00
C TRP A 166 -28.52 1.35 1.48
N ARG A 167 -29.55 0.53 1.80
CA ARG A 167 -30.07 0.36 3.16
C ARG A 167 -29.08 -0.35 4.06
N ILE A 168 -28.30 -1.25 3.51
CA ILE A 168 -27.20 -1.95 4.19
C ILE A 168 -25.91 -1.14 4.07
N GLY A 169 -25.67 -0.55 2.90
CA GLY A 169 -24.46 0.19 2.60
C GLY A 169 -24.26 1.40 3.52
N VAL A 170 -25.30 2.21 3.76
CA VAL A 170 -25.17 3.41 4.60
C VAL A 170 -24.80 3.10 6.06
N PRO A 171 -25.46 2.17 6.79
CA PRO A 171 -25.03 1.77 8.12
C PRO A 171 -23.59 1.26 8.19
N LEU A 172 -23.16 0.44 7.21
CA LEU A 172 -21.80 -0.08 7.17
C LEU A 172 -20.75 1.02 6.95
N ILE A 173 -21.04 2.01 6.09
CA ILE A 173 -20.16 3.17 5.90
C ILE A 173 -20.01 3.98 7.19
N ILE A 174 -21.12 4.17 7.93
CA ILE A 174 -21.09 4.88 9.22
C ILE A 174 -20.24 4.11 10.24
N LEU A 175 -20.44 2.79 10.36
CA LEU A 175 -19.64 1.92 11.24
C LEU A 175 -18.16 1.95 10.87
N TYR A 176 -17.85 1.88 9.57
CA TYR A 176 -16.47 1.96 9.09
C TYR A 176 -15.83 3.32 9.41
N GLY A 177 -16.55 4.42 9.16
CA GLY A 177 -16.10 5.76 9.50
C GLY A 177 -15.84 5.95 10.99
N MET A 178 -16.70 5.38 11.85
CA MET A 178 -16.54 5.39 13.29
C MET A 178 -15.31 4.57 13.73
N ALA A 179 -15.11 3.37 13.16
CA ALA A 179 -13.94 2.54 13.42
C ALA A 179 -12.64 3.24 13.00
N PHE A 180 -12.63 3.87 11.83
CA PHE A 180 -11.49 4.64 11.34
C PHE A 180 -11.19 5.85 12.24
N TYR A 181 -12.22 6.56 12.70
CA TYR A 181 -12.06 7.67 13.64
C TYR A 181 -11.46 7.22 14.97
N LEU A 182 -11.98 6.13 15.56
CA LEU A 182 -11.45 5.55 16.78
C LEU A 182 -9.99 5.11 16.63
N GLN A 183 -9.66 4.41 15.54
CA GLN A 183 -8.30 3.98 15.24
C GLN A 183 -7.34 5.17 15.09
N SER A 184 -7.74 6.21 14.36
CA SER A 184 -6.91 7.40 14.16
C SER A 184 -6.71 8.19 15.47
N SER A 185 -7.71 8.23 16.34
CA SER A 185 -7.64 8.87 17.65
C SER A 185 -6.69 8.14 18.61
N LEU A 186 -6.72 6.79 18.58
CA LEU A 186 -5.83 5.96 19.41
C LEU A 186 -4.38 6.00 18.92
N MET A 187 -4.16 6.00 17.62
CA MET A 187 -2.81 6.02 17.04
C MET A 187 -2.14 7.40 17.08
N GLY A 188 -2.91 8.49 17.09
CA GLY A 188 -2.37 9.83 16.82
C GLY A 188 -1.46 10.42 17.89
N LYS A 189 -1.67 10.12 19.17
CA LYS A 189 -0.90 10.72 20.29
C LYS A 189 0.07 9.72 20.93
N ASN A 190 -0.38 8.53 21.24
CA ASN A 190 0.43 7.53 21.93
C ASN A 190 1.45 6.85 21.01
N SER A 191 1.13 6.71 19.73
CA SER A 191 2.02 6.06 18.76
C SER A 191 3.27 6.90 18.45
N ALA A 192 3.13 8.22 18.39
CA ALA A 192 4.27 9.11 18.13
C ALA A 192 5.26 9.12 19.29
N GLU A 193 4.77 9.07 20.52
CA GLU A 193 5.59 9.01 21.73
C GLU A 193 6.24 7.63 21.89
N PHE A 194 5.50 6.56 21.66
CA PHE A 194 6.04 5.20 21.65
C PHE A 194 7.13 5.01 20.58
N MET A 195 6.89 5.48 19.35
CA MET A 195 7.90 5.40 18.29
C MET A 195 9.15 6.21 18.61
N ARG A 196 9.02 7.35 19.28
CA ARG A 196 10.16 8.13 19.72
C ARG A 196 10.96 7.39 20.80
N ILE A 197 10.30 6.84 21.81
CA ILE A 197 10.96 6.05 22.85
C ILE A 197 11.63 4.81 22.25
N TYR A 198 10.98 4.15 21.28
CA TYR A 198 11.55 3.00 20.59
C TYR A 198 12.78 3.36 19.76
N GLN A 199 12.74 4.49 19.03
CA GLN A 199 13.89 4.99 18.27
C GLN A 199 15.05 5.40 19.18
N ASP A 200 14.77 6.12 20.27
CA ASP A 200 15.78 6.50 21.26
C ASP A 200 16.44 5.26 21.91
N ALA A 201 15.66 4.20 22.16
CA ALA A 201 16.19 2.94 22.68
C ALA A 201 17.06 2.19 21.64
N GLN A 202 16.72 2.25 20.35
CA GLN A 202 17.54 1.67 19.28
C GLN A 202 18.86 2.44 19.05
N GLU A 203 18.86 3.76 19.27
CA GLU A 203 20.07 4.57 19.13
C GLU A 203 21.10 4.34 20.27
N THR A 204 20.60 3.84 21.42
CA THR A 204 21.44 3.58 22.60
C THR A 204 22.01 2.16 22.66
N MET A 205 21.56 1.26 21.78
CA MET A 205 22.11 -0.09 21.61
C MET A 205 23.17 -0.14 20.51
#